data_703f1d65774ff412c45027d3061d3e20
#
_entry.id   703f1d65774ff412c45027d3061d3e20
#
_cell.length_a   1.000
_cell.length_b   1.000
_cell.length_c   1.000
_cell.angle_alpha   90.00
_cell.angle_beta   90.00
_cell.angle_gamma   90.00
#
_symmetry.space_group_name_H-M   'P 1'
#
loop_
_entity.id
_entity.type
_entity.pdbx_description
1 polymer ?
#
loop_
_entity_poly.entity_id
_entity_poly.type
_entity_poly.pdbx_seq_one_letter_code
_entity_poly.pdbx_strand_id
1 'polypeptide(L)'
;MRDMTEGSLFSHLWRYALPLILANWLQLAYNAADSMIAGRFIGRQALAAEGIAAPVMNLVILAVSGLCIGAGVLMSERYGSKDMVSFRKSLSAILKAGILMSFAVMIPGILLTPLICDALSVPAEIHGLSTVYMRITFLGVPFTFIYNALAAAMKSVGDSKRPLRFLAICSVMNIILDLILLGVFHLGIVTSALTTVFAELVSAALAARCMLNEMKELVPRKEEWTTDRSILKKVMGYGLPAALQQAVQPIGKVLIQSQVNMLGVSTIAAFSAVSRIDSFALIPEQSIAASIATLIAQNRGAKKPERIRRGFFTGIAMEIAYGIFIGIVILFSGRYLLSLFVKGSEAAEVIQEGMAYLSVMIFIYTLPGLTNGFQGYCRGAGRIPVTIFCTFIQISLRTLGTYLLAARTGIRGIAFASGIGWTAMLLFEIPYVLIHMKHMEEQI
;
A
#
# COMPACT_ATOMS: atom_id res chain seq x y z
N MET A 1 3.22 20.40 10.62
CA MET A 1 1.78 20.19 10.40
C MET A 1 1.31 21.12 9.31
N ARG A 2 0.37 20.68 8.48
CA ARG A 2 -0.20 21.52 7.41
C ARG A 2 -1.70 21.45 7.47
N ASP A 3 -2.31 22.60 7.63
CA ASP A 3 -3.74 22.77 7.49
C ASP A 3 -4.09 22.83 5.99
N MET A 4 -4.81 21.81 5.50
CA MET A 4 -5.25 21.75 4.10
C MET A 4 -6.61 22.44 3.89
N THR A 5 -7.16 23.04 4.93
CA THR A 5 -8.45 23.75 4.85
C THR A 5 -8.32 25.17 4.30
N GLU A 6 -7.07 25.66 4.08
CA GLU A 6 -6.76 26.98 3.54
C GLU A 6 -5.62 26.90 2.50
N GLY A 7 -5.42 27.95 1.73
CA GLY A 7 -4.32 28.03 0.75
C GLY A 7 -4.55 27.24 -0.55
N SER A 8 -3.47 27.06 -1.35
CA SER A 8 -3.51 26.46 -2.69
C SER A 8 -3.73 24.94 -2.64
N LEU A 9 -4.78 24.45 -3.27
CA LEU A 9 -5.14 23.05 -3.34
C LEU A 9 -4.06 22.19 -4.03
N PHE A 10 -3.59 22.62 -5.21
CA PHE A 10 -2.54 21.92 -5.94
C PHE A 10 -1.26 21.79 -5.11
N SER A 11 -0.84 22.90 -4.45
CA SER A 11 0.37 22.89 -3.61
C SER A 11 0.24 21.92 -2.43
N HIS A 12 -0.95 21.82 -1.82
CA HIS A 12 -1.20 20.88 -0.73
C HIS A 12 -1.15 19.44 -1.21
N LEU A 13 -1.86 19.11 -2.28
CA LEU A 13 -1.88 17.76 -2.86
C LEU A 13 -0.47 17.31 -3.27
N TRP A 14 0.24 18.15 -4.04
CA TRP A 14 1.58 17.81 -4.53
C TRP A 14 2.61 17.63 -3.40
N ARG A 15 2.65 18.60 -2.49
CA ARG A 15 3.61 18.57 -1.37
C ARG A 15 3.34 17.47 -0.36
N TYR A 16 2.12 16.92 -0.35
CA TYR A 16 1.76 15.75 0.45
C TYR A 16 2.05 14.45 -0.31
N ALA A 17 1.69 14.37 -1.59
CA ALA A 17 1.87 13.18 -2.42
C ALA A 17 3.35 12.87 -2.68
N LEU A 18 4.19 13.89 -2.97
CA LEU A 18 5.59 13.69 -3.32
C LEU A 18 6.40 12.91 -2.27
N PRO A 19 6.33 13.22 -0.97
CA PRO A 19 7.01 12.40 0.04
C PRO A 19 6.46 10.97 0.13
N LEU A 20 5.15 10.76 -0.13
CA LEU A 20 4.58 9.42 -0.16
C LEU A 20 5.06 8.61 -1.37
N ILE A 21 5.18 9.23 -2.53
CA ILE A 21 5.77 8.61 -3.73
C ILE A 21 7.19 8.14 -3.43
N LEU A 22 8.01 9.03 -2.87
CA LEU A 22 9.39 8.72 -2.52
C LEU A 22 9.49 7.62 -1.45
N ALA A 23 8.58 7.63 -0.44
CA ALA A 23 8.53 6.60 0.59
C ALA A 23 8.20 5.22 0.00
N ASN A 24 7.20 5.15 -0.88
CA ASN A 24 6.77 3.90 -1.49
C ASN A 24 7.80 3.36 -2.49
N TRP A 25 8.44 4.23 -3.29
CA TRP A 25 9.55 3.82 -4.16
C TRP A 25 10.77 3.35 -3.35
N LEU A 26 11.10 4.04 -2.26
CA LEU A 26 12.16 3.61 -1.36
C LEU A 26 11.87 2.24 -0.75
N GLN A 27 10.62 1.99 -0.33
CA GLN A 27 10.23 0.70 0.21
C GLN A 27 10.32 -0.41 -0.84
N LEU A 28 9.94 -0.13 -2.09
CA LEU A 28 10.08 -1.09 -3.19
C LEU A 28 11.55 -1.41 -3.48
N ALA A 29 12.40 -0.39 -3.51
CA ALA A 29 13.86 -0.56 -3.70
C ALA A 29 14.49 -1.29 -2.53
N TYR A 30 14.10 -0.99 -1.30
CA TYR A 30 14.53 -1.67 -0.08
C TYR A 30 14.19 -3.17 -0.13
N ASN A 31 12.93 -3.54 -0.42
CA ASN A 31 12.53 -4.95 -0.50
C ASN A 31 13.34 -5.71 -1.57
N ALA A 32 13.63 -5.06 -2.70
CA ALA A 32 14.47 -5.65 -3.74
C ALA A 32 15.92 -5.84 -3.27
N ALA A 33 16.49 -4.86 -2.56
CA ALA A 33 17.85 -4.94 -2.02
C ALA A 33 17.99 -6.05 -0.98
N ASP A 34 17.03 -6.14 -0.05
CA ASP A 34 16.97 -7.16 1.00
C ASP A 34 16.99 -8.57 0.39
N SER A 35 16.07 -8.86 -0.55
CA SER A 35 16.04 -10.15 -1.26
C SER A 35 17.32 -10.43 -2.06
N MET A 36 17.95 -9.40 -2.65
CA MET A 36 19.23 -9.56 -3.36
C MET A 36 20.37 -9.90 -2.39
N ILE A 37 20.43 -9.27 -1.23
CA ILE A 37 21.44 -9.52 -0.20
C ILE A 37 21.27 -10.93 0.35
N ALA A 38 20.04 -11.31 0.73
CA ALA A 38 19.74 -12.65 1.22
C ALA A 38 20.12 -13.74 0.17
N GLY A 39 19.71 -13.55 -1.07
CA GLY A 39 20.02 -14.48 -2.16
C GLY A 39 21.52 -14.64 -2.45
N ARG A 40 22.30 -13.54 -2.34
CA ARG A 40 23.73 -13.52 -2.65
C ARG A 40 24.59 -14.08 -1.52
N PHE A 41 24.29 -13.75 -0.26
CA PHE A 41 25.15 -14.06 0.88
C PHE A 41 24.71 -15.29 1.67
N ILE A 42 23.42 -15.62 1.70
CA ILE A 42 22.90 -16.78 2.42
C ILE A 42 22.67 -17.96 1.45
N GLY A 43 22.22 -17.68 0.23
CA GLY A 43 22.01 -18.65 -0.83
C GLY A 43 20.55 -19.00 -1.13
N ARG A 44 20.34 -19.99 -2.01
CA ARG A 44 19.03 -20.32 -2.59
C ARG A 44 17.97 -20.74 -1.56
N GLN A 45 18.36 -21.46 -0.52
CA GLN A 45 17.44 -21.96 0.50
C GLN A 45 16.85 -20.81 1.34
N ALA A 46 17.67 -19.80 1.66
CA ALA A 46 17.22 -18.60 2.38
C ALA A 46 16.26 -17.76 1.53
N LEU A 47 16.62 -17.52 0.26
CA LEU A 47 15.74 -16.79 -0.66
C LEU A 47 14.39 -17.49 -0.86
N ALA A 48 14.40 -18.84 -0.90
CA ALA A 48 13.17 -19.62 -0.98
C ALA A 48 12.34 -19.50 0.30
N ALA A 49 12.97 -19.54 1.50
CA ALA A 49 12.27 -19.39 2.77
C ALA A 49 11.66 -17.99 2.95
N GLU A 50 12.38 -16.93 2.57
CA GLU A 50 11.87 -15.57 2.51
C GLU A 50 10.69 -15.44 1.53
N GLY A 51 10.82 -16.02 0.33
CA GLY A 51 9.77 -16.02 -0.69
C GLY A 51 8.47 -16.70 -0.24
N ILE A 52 8.56 -17.72 0.64
CA ILE A 52 7.40 -18.40 1.25
C ILE A 52 6.77 -17.51 2.34
N ALA A 53 7.58 -16.86 3.16
CA ALA A 53 7.10 -15.99 4.22
C ALA A 53 6.46 -14.69 3.69
N ALA A 54 6.96 -14.15 2.58
CA ALA A 54 6.57 -12.85 2.05
C ALA A 54 5.06 -12.70 1.78
N PRO A 55 4.32 -13.64 1.16
CA PRO A 55 2.87 -13.52 0.95
C PRO A 55 2.10 -13.46 2.27
N VAL A 56 2.50 -14.26 3.26
CA VAL A 56 1.85 -14.32 4.58
C VAL A 56 2.06 -12.99 5.31
N MET A 57 3.29 -12.51 5.37
CA MET A 57 3.62 -11.24 6.02
C MET A 57 3.00 -10.04 5.30
N ASN A 58 2.97 -10.04 3.96
CA ASN A 58 2.28 -9.01 3.18
C ASN A 58 0.80 -8.91 3.53
N LEU A 59 0.11 -10.04 3.68
CA LEU A 59 -1.30 -10.04 4.09
C LEU A 59 -1.49 -9.37 5.45
N VAL A 60 -0.65 -9.71 6.43
CA VAL A 60 -0.67 -9.11 7.77
C VAL A 60 -0.39 -7.61 7.72
N ILE A 61 0.66 -7.20 7.00
CA ILE A 61 1.06 -5.79 6.85
C ILE A 61 -0.04 -4.98 6.16
N LEU A 62 -0.68 -5.52 5.12
CA LEU A 62 -1.77 -4.84 4.41
C LEU A 62 -3.01 -4.68 5.31
N ALA A 63 -3.34 -5.69 6.11
CA ALA A 63 -4.43 -5.59 7.08
C ALA A 63 -4.15 -4.52 8.14
N VAL A 64 -2.95 -4.52 8.72
CA VAL A 64 -2.47 -3.50 9.68
C VAL A 64 -2.49 -2.10 9.06
N SER A 65 -1.94 -1.96 7.86
CA SER A 65 -1.90 -0.68 7.13
C SER A 65 -3.31 -0.17 6.83
N GLY A 66 -4.22 -1.04 6.40
CA GLY A 66 -5.61 -0.69 6.12
C GLY A 66 -6.33 -0.14 7.37
N LEU A 67 -6.15 -0.79 8.53
CA LEU A 67 -6.69 -0.29 9.81
C LEU A 67 -6.18 1.13 10.10
N CYS A 68 -4.89 1.36 9.94
CA CYS A 68 -4.28 2.66 10.18
C CYS A 68 -4.72 3.73 9.16
N ILE A 69 -4.91 3.35 7.89
CA ILE A 69 -5.45 4.25 6.85
C ILE A 69 -6.86 4.73 7.24
N GLY A 70 -7.75 3.82 7.63
CA GLY A 70 -9.10 4.16 8.06
C GLY A 70 -9.12 5.07 9.29
N ALA A 71 -8.33 4.75 10.31
CA ALA A 71 -8.16 5.61 11.49
C ALA A 71 -7.59 6.99 11.12
N GLY A 72 -6.65 7.04 10.17
CA GLY A 72 -6.07 8.27 9.63
C GLY A 72 -7.10 9.20 8.99
N VAL A 73 -8.09 8.65 8.27
CA VAL A 73 -9.20 9.44 7.71
C VAL A 73 -10.03 10.09 8.83
N LEU A 74 -10.40 9.34 9.87
CA LEU A 74 -11.13 9.87 11.00
C LEU A 74 -10.33 10.95 11.74
N MET A 75 -9.03 10.73 11.96
CA MET A 75 -8.13 11.71 12.57
C MET A 75 -8.00 12.97 11.69
N SER A 76 -7.94 12.83 10.36
CA SER A 76 -7.93 13.98 9.43
C SER A 76 -9.18 14.82 9.53
N GLU A 77 -10.35 14.21 9.65
CA GLU A 77 -11.62 14.91 9.88
C GLU A 77 -11.62 15.67 11.19
N ARG A 78 -11.15 15.04 12.29
CA ARG A 78 -11.06 15.68 13.60
C ARG A 78 -10.06 16.85 13.63
N TYR A 79 -8.95 16.69 12.92
CA TYR A 79 -7.98 17.77 12.75
C TYR A 79 -8.59 18.96 11.99
N GLY A 80 -9.30 18.69 10.90
CA GLY A 80 -9.98 19.73 10.11
C GLY A 80 -11.07 20.48 10.90
N SER A 81 -11.80 19.79 11.77
CA SER A 81 -12.78 20.40 12.68
C SER A 81 -12.15 21.10 13.89
N LYS A 82 -10.81 21.09 14.03
CA LYS A 82 -10.05 21.60 15.19
C LYS A 82 -10.39 20.90 16.52
N ASP A 83 -11.05 19.74 16.47
CA ASP A 83 -11.38 18.91 17.64
C ASP A 83 -10.21 18.01 18.02
N MET A 84 -9.20 18.63 18.64
CA MET A 84 -7.96 17.93 19.04
C MET A 84 -8.19 16.90 20.15
N VAL A 85 -9.24 17.06 20.96
CA VAL A 85 -9.59 16.08 22.01
C VAL A 85 -10.06 14.77 21.35
N SER A 86 -11.01 14.85 20.42
CA SER A 86 -11.47 13.67 19.68
C SER A 86 -10.38 13.08 18.76
N PHE A 87 -9.48 13.91 18.23
CA PHE A 87 -8.29 13.45 17.51
C PHE A 87 -7.44 12.54 18.40
N ARG A 88 -7.02 13.03 19.58
CA ARG A 88 -6.18 12.29 20.52
C ARG A 88 -6.85 11.04 21.07
N LYS A 89 -8.17 11.13 21.37
CA LYS A 89 -8.96 9.95 21.75
C LYS A 89 -9.01 8.90 20.62
N SER A 90 -9.10 9.31 19.35
CA SER A 90 -9.06 8.39 18.20
C SER A 90 -7.70 7.73 18.06
N LEU A 91 -6.60 8.49 18.25
CA LEU A 91 -5.24 7.94 18.26
C LEU A 91 -5.05 6.96 19.42
N SER A 92 -5.52 7.29 20.63
CA SER A 92 -5.50 6.38 21.77
C SER A 92 -6.27 5.08 21.50
N ALA A 93 -7.46 5.18 20.92
CA ALA A 93 -8.30 4.03 20.62
C ALA A 93 -7.65 3.09 19.60
N ILE A 94 -7.07 3.62 18.51
CA ILE A 94 -6.39 2.80 17.50
C ILE A 94 -5.11 2.17 18.08
N LEU A 95 -4.33 2.90 18.87
CA LEU A 95 -3.12 2.36 19.50
C LEU A 95 -3.45 1.19 20.44
N LYS A 96 -4.44 1.37 21.32
CA LYS A 96 -4.85 0.30 22.26
C LYS A 96 -5.41 -0.93 21.53
N ALA A 97 -6.39 -0.71 20.65
CA ALA A 97 -7.02 -1.80 19.92
C ALA A 97 -6.04 -2.52 19.00
N GLY A 98 -5.20 -1.76 18.31
CA GLY A 98 -4.28 -2.33 17.35
C GLY A 98 -3.07 -3.01 17.98
N ILE A 99 -2.57 -2.53 19.13
CA ILE A 99 -1.57 -3.26 19.90
C ILE A 99 -2.14 -4.61 20.35
N LEU A 100 -3.37 -4.62 20.88
CA LEU A 100 -4.03 -5.87 21.27
C LEU A 100 -4.21 -6.81 20.06
N MET A 101 -4.66 -6.26 18.92
CA MET A 101 -4.82 -7.03 17.68
C MET A 101 -3.50 -7.52 17.13
N SER A 102 -2.42 -6.74 17.22
CA SER A 102 -1.10 -7.15 16.75
C SER A 102 -0.55 -8.32 17.58
N PHE A 103 -0.76 -8.33 18.90
CA PHE A 103 -0.45 -9.49 19.73
C PHE A 103 -1.36 -10.69 19.43
N ALA A 104 -2.65 -10.45 19.17
CA ALA A 104 -3.59 -11.50 18.76
C ALA A 104 -3.26 -12.12 17.39
N VAL A 105 -2.50 -11.44 16.54
CA VAL A 105 -1.95 -11.98 15.27
C VAL A 105 -0.57 -12.60 15.50
N MET A 106 0.29 -11.92 16.25
CA MET A 106 1.67 -12.35 16.49
C MET A 106 1.75 -13.70 17.22
N ILE A 107 1.01 -13.85 18.32
CA ILE A 107 1.10 -15.07 19.16
C ILE A 107 0.61 -16.31 18.39
N PRO A 108 -0.61 -16.34 17.79
CA PRO A 108 -1.01 -17.47 16.96
C PRO A 108 -0.12 -17.63 15.72
N GLY A 109 0.33 -16.53 15.09
CA GLY A 109 1.27 -16.57 13.97
C GLY A 109 2.52 -17.35 14.31
N ILE A 110 3.17 -17.07 15.45
CA ILE A 110 4.36 -17.76 15.92
C ILE A 110 4.07 -19.25 16.23
N LEU A 111 2.96 -19.52 16.92
CA LEU A 111 2.60 -20.87 17.33
C LEU A 111 2.19 -21.76 16.15
N LEU A 112 1.42 -21.19 15.22
CA LEU A 112 0.86 -21.92 14.07
C LEU A 112 1.77 -21.90 12.84
N THR A 113 2.95 -21.27 12.90
CA THR A 113 3.88 -21.19 11.76
C THR A 113 4.17 -22.56 11.13
N PRO A 114 4.44 -23.67 11.89
CA PRO A 114 4.65 -24.97 11.27
C PRO A 114 3.44 -25.43 10.44
N LEU A 115 2.22 -25.27 10.97
CA LEU A 115 0.99 -25.60 10.25
C LEU A 115 0.78 -24.71 9.01
N ILE A 116 1.18 -23.45 9.08
CA ILE A 116 1.15 -22.55 7.92
C ILE A 116 2.13 -23.05 6.84
N CYS A 117 3.33 -23.47 7.21
CA CYS A 117 4.31 -24.06 6.30
C CYS A 117 3.79 -25.36 5.68
N ASP A 118 3.16 -26.23 6.47
CA ASP A 118 2.54 -27.45 5.98
C ASP A 118 1.40 -27.17 4.99
N ALA A 119 0.52 -26.23 5.33
CA ALA A 119 -0.58 -25.81 4.46
C ALA A 119 -0.09 -25.19 3.13
N LEU A 120 1.08 -24.53 3.15
CA LEU A 120 1.73 -24.00 1.96
C LEU A 120 2.57 -25.05 1.22
N SER A 121 2.56 -26.32 1.67
CA SER A 121 3.33 -27.42 1.09
C SER A 121 4.82 -27.10 0.94
N VAL A 122 5.41 -26.50 1.98
CA VAL A 122 6.83 -26.12 2.01
C VAL A 122 7.69 -27.38 1.97
N PRO A 123 8.67 -27.50 1.04
CA PRO A 123 9.57 -28.64 0.97
C PRO A 123 10.32 -28.89 2.30
N ALA A 124 10.49 -30.17 2.67
CA ALA A 124 11.12 -30.56 3.94
C ALA A 124 12.51 -29.95 4.14
N GLU A 125 13.27 -29.76 3.05
CA GLU A 125 14.63 -29.19 3.06
C GLU A 125 14.68 -27.74 3.62
N ILE A 126 13.64 -26.94 3.41
CA ILE A 126 13.57 -25.53 3.80
C ILE A 126 12.48 -25.25 4.85
N HIS A 127 11.72 -26.28 5.24
CA HIS A 127 10.61 -26.14 6.20
C HIS A 127 11.08 -25.55 7.54
N GLY A 128 12.18 -26.05 8.09
CA GLY A 128 12.77 -25.54 9.33
C GLY A 128 13.22 -24.08 9.23
N LEU A 129 13.88 -23.72 8.11
CA LEU A 129 14.34 -22.36 7.85
C LEU A 129 13.18 -21.39 7.71
N SER A 130 12.16 -21.76 6.92
CA SER A 130 10.93 -20.97 6.72
C SER A 130 10.18 -20.77 8.02
N THR A 131 10.08 -21.83 8.83
CA THR A 131 9.42 -21.75 10.15
C THR A 131 10.13 -20.76 11.07
N VAL A 132 11.45 -20.83 11.19
CA VAL A 132 12.23 -19.95 12.06
C VAL A 132 12.15 -18.50 11.56
N TYR A 133 12.37 -18.27 10.27
CA TYR A 133 12.27 -16.96 9.64
C TYR A 133 10.91 -16.30 9.88
N MET A 134 9.83 -17.03 9.58
CA MET A 134 8.46 -16.54 9.74
C MET A 134 8.11 -16.26 11.22
N ARG A 135 8.54 -17.10 12.14
CA ARG A 135 8.36 -16.84 13.59
C ARG A 135 9.02 -15.54 14.05
N ILE A 136 10.23 -15.27 13.57
CA ILE A 136 10.95 -14.04 13.91
C ILE A 136 10.25 -12.83 13.28
N THR A 137 9.84 -12.91 12.03
CA THR A 137 9.14 -11.81 11.36
C THR A 137 7.79 -11.49 12.00
N PHE A 138 7.06 -12.47 12.55
CA PHE A 138 5.86 -12.22 13.34
C PHE A 138 6.11 -11.38 14.59
N LEU A 139 7.31 -11.44 15.20
CA LEU A 139 7.67 -10.57 16.35
C LEU A 139 7.70 -9.09 15.95
N GLY A 140 7.88 -8.77 14.68
CA GLY A 140 7.87 -7.42 14.15
C GLY A 140 6.47 -6.79 14.05
N VAL A 141 5.39 -7.60 14.02
CA VAL A 141 4.01 -7.12 13.78
C VAL A 141 3.58 -5.99 14.74
N PRO A 142 3.83 -6.03 16.05
CA PRO A 142 3.48 -4.93 16.96
C PRO A 142 4.25 -3.63 16.63
N PHE A 143 5.51 -3.72 16.24
CA PHE A 143 6.32 -2.54 15.89
C PHE A 143 5.86 -1.92 14.57
N THR A 144 5.61 -2.75 13.56
CA THR A 144 4.98 -2.34 12.29
C THR A 144 3.65 -1.66 12.55
N PHE A 145 2.80 -2.19 13.43
CA PHE A 145 1.54 -1.56 13.78
C PHE A 145 1.74 -0.18 14.42
N ILE A 146 2.59 -0.08 15.45
CA ILE A 146 2.85 1.19 16.16
C ILE A 146 3.36 2.24 15.18
N TYR A 147 4.33 1.89 14.32
CA TYR A 147 4.83 2.80 13.30
C TYR A 147 3.72 3.28 12.37
N ASN A 148 2.90 2.36 11.82
CA ASN A 148 1.82 2.70 10.89
C ASN A 148 0.75 3.58 11.55
N ALA A 149 0.38 3.32 12.80
CA ALA A 149 -0.59 4.14 13.55
C ALA A 149 -0.08 5.57 13.79
N LEU A 150 1.18 5.71 14.23
CA LEU A 150 1.79 7.02 14.42
C LEU A 150 2.02 7.76 13.10
N ALA A 151 2.44 7.05 12.05
CA ALA A 151 2.56 7.61 10.71
C ALA A 151 1.21 8.07 10.16
N ALA A 152 0.11 7.33 10.41
CA ALA A 152 -1.23 7.74 10.04
C ALA A 152 -1.67 9.01 10.78
N ALA A 153 -1.34 9.16 12.08
CA ALA A 153 -1.58 10.38 12.82
C ALA A 153 -0.79 11.58 12.26
N MET A 154 0.48 11.41 11.90
CA MET A 154 1.29 12.47 11.27
C MET A 154 0.71 12.84 9.90
N LYS A 155 0.37 11.85 9.08
CA LYS A 155 -0.24 12.04 7.77
C LYS A 155 -1.59 12.75 7.86
N SER A 156 -2.38 12.47 8.89
CA SER A 156 -3.71 13.09 9.07
C SER A 156 -3.67 14.60 9.33
N VAL A 157 -2.53 15.11 9.85
CA VAL A 157 -2.27 16.54 10.01
C VAL A 157 -1.45 17.14 8.85
N GLY A 158 -1.43 16.46 7.71
CA GLY A 158 -0.76 16.94 6.49
C GLY A 158 0.76 16.77 6.48
N ASP A 159 1.35 15.97 7.38
CA ASP A 159 2.79 15.71 7.43
C ASP A 159 3.13 14.31 6.90
N SER A 160 3.46 14.23 5.63
CA SER A 160 3.97 13.02 4.99
C SER A 160 5.51 12.93 4.98
N LYS A 161 6.22 14.01 5.35
CA LYS A 161 7.68 14.06 5.28
C LYS A 161 8.35 13.31 6.41
N ARG A 162 7.84 13.45 7.66
CA ARG A 162 8.42 12.78 8.81
C ARG A 162 8.37 11.25 8.68
N PRO A 163 7.22 10.62 8.34
CA PRO A 163 7.19 9.18 8.09
C PRO A 163 8.18 8.72 7.01
N LEU A 164 8.34 9.48 5.91
CA LEU A 164 9.36 9.20 4.89
C LEU A 164 10.77 9.18 5.48
N ARG A 165 11.13 10.17 6.31
CA ARG A 165 12.47 10.24 6.91
C ARG A 165 12.75 9.03 7.79
N PHE A 166 11.78 8.60 8.61
CA PHE A 166 11.95 7.43 9.47
C PHE A 166 12.10 6.16 8.65
N LEU A 167 11.28 5.98 7.64
CA LEU A 167 11.39 4.85 6.71
C LEU A 167 12.77 4.84 6.03
N ALA A 168 13.25 5.99 5.53
CA ALA A 168 14.54 6.09 4.88
C ALA A 168 15.70 5.72 5.83
N ILE A 169 15.70 6.24 7.05
CA ILE A 169 16.73 5.92 8.05
C ILE A 169 16.74 4.42 8.34
N CYS A 170 15.56 3.83 8.57
CA CYS A 170 15.45 2.42 8.93
C CYS A 170 15.78 1.49 7.77
N SER A 171 15.38 1.84 6.53
CA SER A 171 15.73 1.06 5.34
C SER A 171 17.24 1.05 5.08
N VAL A 172 17.89 2.22 5.18
CA VAL A 172 19.35 2.31 5.01
C VAL A 172 20.08 1.56 6.13
N MET A 173 19.62 1.71 7.37
CA MET A 173 20.19 1.00 8.53
C MET A 173 20.07 -0.51 8.36
N ASN A 174 18.91 -1.01 7.93
CA ASN A 174 18.70 -2.44 7.71
C ASN A 174 19.63 -2.97 6.61
N ILE A 175 19.71 -2.29 5.45
CA ILE A 175 20.64 -2.67 4.37
C ILE A 175 22.09 -2.72 4.87
N ILE A 176 22.53 -1.74 5.65
CA ILE A 176 23.89 -1.71 6.21
C ILE A 176 24.10 -2.89 7.16
N LEU A 177 23.12 -3.14 8.06
CA LEU A 177 23.20 -4.28 8.99
C LEU A 177 23.26 -5.60 8.24
N ASP A 178 22.45 -5.80 7.22
CA ASP A 178 22.44 -7.01 6.42
C ASP A 178 23.77 -7.18 5.67
N LEU A 179 24.32 -6.15 5.05
CA LEU A 179 25.61 -6.20 4.39
C LEU A 179 26.75 -6.57 5.36
N ILE A 180 26.72 -6.05 6.59
CA ILE A 180 27.72 -6.37 7.60
C ILE A 180 27.51 -7.78 8.14
N LEU A 181 26.30 -8.09 8.61
CA LEU A 181 26.05 -9.36 9.33
C LEU A 181 25.97 -10.56 8.39
N LEU A 182 25.40 -10.41 7.22
CA LEU A 182 25.31 -11.48 6.23
C LEU A 182 26.53 -11.50 5.29
N GLY A 183 27.00 -10.32 4.86
CA GLY A 183 28.10 -10.22 3.89
C GLY A 183 29.49 -10.39 4.49
N VAL A 184 29.75 -9.85 5.70
CA VAL A 184 31.07 -9.92 6.36
C VAL A 184 31.13 -11.07 7.37
N PHE A 185 30.12 -11.18 8.24
CA PHE A 185 30.08 -12.20 9.30
C PHE A 185 29.45 -13.53 8.83
N HIS A 186 28.87 -13.58 7.63
CA HIS A 186 28.23 -14.77 7.06
C HIS A 186 27.19 -15.44 7.96
N LEU A 187 26.44 -14.63 8.71
CA LEU A 187 25.37 -15.12 9.56
C LEU A 187 24.16 -15.51 8.69
N GLY A 188 23.39 -16.49 9.17
CA GLY A 188 22.33 -17.08 8.38
C GLY A 188 21.02 -16.26 8.35
N ILE A 189 19.95 -16.84 7.77
CA ILE A 189 18.64 -16.23 7.56
C ILE A 189 17.97 -15.69 8.84
N VAL A 190 18.27 -16.28 10.01
CA VAL A 190 17.81 -15.80 11.31
C VAL A 190 18.24 -14.35 11.54
N THR A 191 19.45 -14.01 11.12
CA THR A 191 19.96 -12.64 11.27
C THR A 191 19.25 -11.67 10.35
N SER A 192 18.96 -12.05 9.10
CA SER A 192 18.15 -11.22 8.18
C SER A 192 16.75 -10.94 8.76
N ALA A 193 16.09 -11.94 9.34
CA ALA A 193 14.82 -11.71 10.00
C ALA A 193 14.94 -10.77 11.23
N LEU A 194 16.01 -10.91 12.02
CA LEU A 194 16.25 -10.06 13.19
C LEU A 194 16.58 -8.62 12.81
N THR A 195 17.37 -8.38 11.75
CA THR A 195 17.68 -7.02 11.27
C THR A 195 16.41 -6.31 10.80
N THR A 196 15.50 -7.03 10.12
CA THR A 196 14.20 -6.51 9.71
C THR A 196 13.35 -6.11 10.92
N VAL A 197 13.18 -7.00 11.90
CA VAL A 197 12.43 -6.70 13.13
C VAL A 197 13.07 -5.56 13.92
N PHE A 198 14.39 -5.50 13.97
CA PHE A 198 15.10 -4.38 14.60
C PHE A 198 14.86 -3.05 13.88
N ALA A 199 14.86 -3.04 12.56
CA ALA A 199 14.52 -1.85 11.76
C ALA A 199 13.08 -1.39 12.01
N GLU A 200 12.12 -2.31 12.14
CA GLU A 200 10.73 -2.02 12.50
C GLU A 200 10.62 -1.41 13.92
N LEU A 201 11.33 -1.96 14.89
CA LEU A 201 11.41 -1.42 16.24
C LEU A 201 11.97 0.01 16.24
N VAL A 202 13.08 0.25 15.52
CA VAL A 202 13.69 1.59 15.42
C VAL A 202 12.74 2.57 14.73
N SER A 203 12.03 2.15 13.69
CA SER A 203 11.05 3.01 13.01
C SER A 203 9.90 3.42 13.94
N ALA A 204 9.38 2.48 14.74
CA ALA A 204 8.37 2.75 15.75
C ALA A 204 8.88 3.68 16.84
N ALA A 205 10.12 3.46 17.31
CA ALA A 205 10.76 4.30 18.33
C ALA A 205 11.01 5.75 17.81
N LEU A 206 11.49 5.91 16.58
CA LEU A 206 11.69 7.23 15.96
C LEU A 206 10.35 7.97 15.79
N ALA A 207 9.30 7.28 15.34
CA ALA A 207 7.97 7.85 15.21
C ALA A 207 7.41 8.27 16.59
N ALA A 208 7.54 7.41 17.61
CA ALA A 208 7.10 7.71 18.97
C ALA A 208 7.88 8.91 19.55
N ARG A 209 9.22 8.92 19.43
CA ARG A 209 10.07 10.04 19.88
C ARG A 209 9.68 11.37 19.22
N CYS A 210 9.42 11.34 17.91
CA CYS A 210 8.97 12.53 17.19
C CYS A 210 7.61 13.02 17.70
N MET A 211 6.65 12.12 17.90
CA MET A 211 5.34 12.47 18.48
C MET A 211 5.49 13.11 19.87
N LEU A 212 6.29 12.51 20.75
CA LEU A 212 6.47 12.98 22.14
C LEU A 212 7.22 14.32 22.25
N ASN A 213 8.16 14.60 21.34
CA ASN A 213 9.02 15.77 21.41
C ASN A 213 8.58 16.92 20.50
N GLU A 214 8.21 16.62 19.25
CA GLU A 214 7.95 17.64 18.22
C GLU A 214 6.47 17.86 17.91
N MET A 215 5.60 16.86 18.24
CA MET A 215 4.17 16.90 17.94
C MET A 215 3.32 16.65 19.19
N LYS A 216 3.72 17.26 20.32
CA LYS A 216 3.08 17.07 21.64
C LYS A 216 1.58 17.31 21.64
N GLU A 217 1.09 18.18 20.76
CA GLU A 217 -0.32 18.50 20.62
C GLU A 217 -1.17 17.31 20.16
N LEU A 218 -0.54 16.34 19.45
CA LEU A 218 -1.20 15.14 18.95
C LEU A 218 -1.18 13.98 19.95
N VAL A 219 -0.33 14.07 20.98
CA VAL A 219 -0.15 12.99 21.96
C VAL A 219 -1.36 12.96 22.91
N PRO A 220 -2.00 11.79 23.11
CA PRO A 220 -3.10 11.66 24.06
C PRO A 220 -2.66 11.99 25.48
N ARG A 221 -3.44 12.83 26.19
CA ARG A 221 -3.27 13.11 27.63
C ARG A 221 -3.74 11.91 28.45
N LYS A 222 -3.35 11.85 29.72
CA LYS A 222 -3.70 10.71 30.60
C LYS A 222 -5.21 10.43 30.62
N GLU A 223 -6.03 11.47 30.65
CA GLU A 223 -7.51 11.38 30.67
C GLU A 223 -8.10 10.97 29.31
N GLU A 224 -7.34 11.12 28.23
CA GLU A 224 -7.76 10.81 26.87
C GLU A 224 -7.39 9.36 26.46
N TRP A 225 -6.64 8.66 27.31
CA TRP A 225 -6.38 7.23 27.17
C TRP A 225 -7.60 6.40 27.58
N THR A 226 -8.76 6.72 26.98
CA THR A 226 -10.03 6.04 27.28
C THR A 226 -10.26 4.85 26.36
N THR A 227 -11.10 3.91 26.84
CA THR A 227 -11.61 2.79 26.02
C THR A 227 -13.09 3.08 25.69
N ASP A 228 -13.40 4.31 25.29
CA ASP A 228 -14.76 4.67 24.88
C ASP A 228 -15.19 3.81 23.68
N ARG A 229 -16.18 2.97 23.92
CA ARG A 229 -16.74 2.06 22.90
C ARG A 229 -17.29 2.79 21.69
N SER A 230 -17.80 4.01 21.86
CA SER A 230 -18.30 4.82 20.75
C SER A 230 -17.17 5.25 19.81
N ILE A 231 -16.06 5.72 20.36
CA ILE A 231 -14.87 6.11 19.59
C ILE A 231 -14.25 4.89 18.93
N LEU A 232 -14.09 3.79 19.68
CA LEU A 232 -13.57 2.55 19.14
C LEU A 232 -14.44 2.04 17.98
N LYS A 233 -15.77 2.04 18.12
CA LYS A 233 -16.70 1.66 17.06
C LYS A 233 -16.51 2.52 15.80
N LYS A 234 -16.30 3.83 15.96
CA LYS A 234 -16.03 4.73 14.83
C LYS A 234 -14.68 4.41 14.17
N VAL A 235 -13.62 4.26 14.96
CA VAL A 235 -12.27 3.92 14.46
C VAL A 235 -12.30 2.60 13.71
N MET A 236 -12.93 1.56 14.28
CA MET A 236 -13.06 0.26 13.63
C MET A 236 -14.00 0.28 12.41
N GLY A 237 -15.04 1.12 12.44
CA GLY A 237 -15.94 1.33 11.31
C GLY A 237 -15.27 1.95 10.08
N TYR A 238 -14.17 2.68 10.27
CA TYR A 238 -13.31 3.17 9.19
C TYR A 238 -12.17 2.19 8.89
N GLY A 239 -11.57 1.60 9.93
CA GLY A 239 -10.37 0.77 9.82
C GLY A 239 -10.63 -0.60 9.21
N LEU A 240 -11.64 -1.34 9.70
CA LEU A 240 -11.93 -2.70 9.22
C LEU A 240 -12.27 -2.75 7.72
N PRO A 241 -13.13 -1.86 7.19
CA PRO A 241 -13.36 -1.82 5.75
C PRO A 241 -12.09 -1.53 4.95
N ALA A 242 -11.25 -0.60 5.41
CA ALA A 242 -9.99 -0.30 4.73
C ALA A 242 -9.01 -1.49 4.78
N ALA A 243 -8.94 -2.20 5.91
CA ALA A 243 -8.14 -3.41 6.05
C ALA A 243 -8.61 -4.52 5.10
N LEU A 244 -9.94 -4.75 5.02
CA LEU A 244 -10.53 -5.73 4.12
C LEU A 244 -10.24 -5.38 2.65
N GLN A 245 -10.37 -4.11 2.27
CA GLN A 245 -10.03 -3.65 0.91
C GLN A 245 -8.59 -3.99 0.55
N GLN A 246 -7.65 -3.72 1.45
CA GLN A 246 -6.23 -4.02 1.23
C GLN A 246 -5.95 -5.52 1.14
N ALA A 247 -6.62 -6.33 1.96
CA ALA A 247 -6.45 -7.79 1.99
C ALA A 247 -7.02 -8.50 0.74
N VAL A 248 -8.02 -7.93 0.08
CA VAL A 248 -8.64 -8.53 -1.13
C VAL A 248 -7.76 -8.33 -2.37
N GLN A 249 -6.96 -7.27 -2.46
CA GLN A 249 -6.15 -6.98 -3.64
C GLN A 249 -5.15 -8.09 -4.03
N PRO A 250 -4.39 -8.71 -3.11
CA PRO A 250 -3.51 -9.83 -3.44
C PRO A 250 -4.22 -11.03 -4.06
N ILE A 251 -5.47 -11.30 -3.64
CA ILE A 251 -6.27 -12.42 -4.17
C ILE A 251 -6.47 -12.25 -5.68
N GLY A 252 -6.83 -11.04 -6.12
CA GLY A 252 -6.97 -10.75 -7.54
C GLY A 252 -5.69 -10.98 -8.34
N LYS A 253 -4.52 -10.64 -7.77
CA LYS A 253 -3.22 -10.88 -8.42
C LYS A 253 -2.93 -12.37 -8.58
N VAL A 254 -3.24 -13.19 -7.57
CA VAL A 254 -3.06 -14.65 -7.63
C VAL A 254 -3.95 -15.28 -8.70
N LEU A 255 -5.22 -14.87 -8.80
CA LEU A 255 -6.15 -15.35 -9.81
C LEU A 255 -5.69 -15.04 -11.23
N ILE A 256 -5.14 -13.84 -11.45
CA ILE A 256 -4.59 -13.46 -12.76
C ILE A 256 -3.32 -14.26 -13.04
N GLN A 257 -2.43 -14.42 -12.05
CA GLN A 257 -1.19 -15.19 -12.22
C GLN A 257 -1.46 -16.64 -12.64
N SER A 258 -2.54 -17.26 -12.13
CA SER A 258 -2.91 -18.61 -12.53
C SER A 258 -3.17 -18.73 -14.04
N GLN A 259 -3.80 -17.71 -14.64
CA GLN A 259 -4.03 -17.66 -16.09
C GLN A 259 -2.75 -17.36 -16.87
N VAL A 260 -1.90 -16.47 -16.37
CA VAL A 260 -0.59 -16.18 -16.97
C VAL A 260 0.24 -17.46 -17.07
N ASN A 261 0.19 -18.31 -16.03
CA ASN A 261 0.95 -19.58 -15.98
C ASN A 261 0.52 -20.56 -17.07
N MET A 262 -0.69 -20.45 -17.59
CA MET A 262 -1.19 -21.29 -18.70
C MET A 262 -0.72 -20.82 -20.09
N LEU A 263 -0.18 -19.60 -20.22
CA LEU A 263 0.23 -19.02 -21.50
C LEU A 263 1.68 -19.36 -21.90
N GLY A 264 2.42 -20.03 -21.04
CA GLY A 264 3.81 -20.46 -21.33
C GLY A 264 4.88 -19.62 -20.63
N VAL A 265 6.10 -20.14 -20.64
CA VAL A 265 7.24 -19.62 -19.86
C VAL A 265 7.62 -18.19 -20.27
N SER A 266 7.66 -17.92 -21.58
CA SER A 266 7.99 -16.58 -22.13
C SER A 266 6.99 -15.52 -21.66
N THR A 267 5.68 -15.86 -21.65
CA THR A 267 4.63 -14.96 -21.15
C THR A 267 4.70 -14.76 -19.64
N ILE A 268 5.04 -15.81 -18.87
CA ILE A 268 5.27 -15.69 -17.41
C ILE A 268 6.41 -14.70 -17.13
N ALA A 269 7.52 -14.84 -17.84
CA ALA A 269 8.68 -13.95 -17.70
C ALA A 269 8.33 -12.51 -18.09
N ALA A 270 7.61 -12.33 -19.21
CA ALA A 270 7.14 -11.03 -19.67
C ALA A 270 6.19 -10.39 -18.67
N PHE A 271 5.20 -11.13 -18.17
CA PHE A 271 4.25 -10.62 -17.17
C PHE A 271 4.92 -10.25 -15.85
N SER A 272 5.95 -11.01 -15.45
CA SER A 272 6.76 -10.67 -14.25
C SER A 272 7.52 -9.36 -14.44
N ALA A 273 8.10 -9.13 -15.62
CA ALA A 273 8.81 -7.89 -15.93
C ALA A 273 7.86 -6.69 -16.00
N VAL A 274 6.73 -6.81 -16.72
CA VAL A 274 5.75 -5.72 -16.79
C VAL A 274 5.09 -5.43 -15.44
N SER A 275 4.85 -6.43 -14.60
CA SER A 275 4.30 -6.23 -13.25
C SER A 275 5.23 -5.40 -12.35
N ARG A 276 6.54 -5.50 -12.54
CA ARG A 276 7.52 -4.64 -11.85
C ARG A 276 7.43 -3.20 -12.36
N ILE A 277 7.35 -3.00 -13.68
CA ILE A 277 7.14 -1.67 -14.29
C ILE A 277 5.83 -1.07 -13.78
N ASP A 278 4.73 -1.80 -13.81
CA ASP A 278 3.43 -1.36 -13.29
C ASP A 278 3.50 -0.98 -11.82
N SER A 279 4.24 -1.73 -11.00
CA SER A 279 4.40 -1.42 -9.57
C SER A 279 5.06 -0.05 -9.36
N PHE A 280 6.06 0.32 -10.15
CA PHE A 280 6.66 1.66 -10.11
C PHE A 280 5.73 2.73 -10.67
N ALA A 281 5.03 2.44 -11.77
CA ALA A 281 4.16 3.37 -12.47
C ALA A 281 2.91 3.76 -11.66
N LEU A 282 2.32 2.82 -10.90
CA LEU A 282 1.06 3.04 -10.18
C LEU A 282 1.24 3.65 -8.78
N ILE A 283 2.46 3.67 -8.22
CA ILE A 283 2.74 4.26 -6.90
C ILE A 283 2.37 5.75 -6.79
N PRO A 284 2.69 6.62 -7.77
CA PRO A 284 2.30 8.02 -7.71
C PRO A 284 0.78 8.23 -7.66
N GLU A 285 0.01 7.47 -8.42
CA GLU A 285 -1.46 7.53 -8.43
C GLU A 285 -2.03 7.21 -7.04
N GLN A 286 -1.59 6.13 -6.41
CA GLN A 286 -1.99 5.78 -5.04
C GLN A 286 -1.63 6.88 -4.03
N SER A 287 -0.49 7.55 -4.23
CA SER A 287 -0.02 8.63 -3.36
C SER A 287 -0.83 9.92 -3.54
N ILE A 288 -1.21 10.25 -4.78
CA ILE A 288 -2.11 11.37 -5.09
C ILE A 288 -3.49 11.08 -4.47
N ALA A 289 -4.03 9.87 -4.66
CA ALA A 289 -5.30 9.46 -4.05
C ALA A 289 -5.28 9.56 -2.51
N ALA A 290 -4.17 9.21 -1.85
CA ALA A 290 -4.02 9.40 -0.41
C ALA A 290 -4.02 10.88 -0.01
N SER A 291 -3.46 11.76 -0.85
CA SER A 291 -3.50 13.19 -0.62
C SER A 291 -4.91 13.76 -0.79
N ILE A 292 -5.66 13.30 -1.81
CA ILE A 292 -7.08 13.63 -2.01
C ILE A 292 -7.88 13.22 -0.77
N ALA A 293 -7.71 12.00 -0.28
CA ALA A 293 -8.42 11.49 0.89
C ALA A 293 -8.18 12.35 2.14
N THR A 294 -6.94 12.73 2.40
CA THR A 294 -6.58 13.56 3.55
C THR A 294 -7.15 14.98 3.41
N LEU A 295 -7.04 15.59 2.23
CA LEU A 295 -7.57 16.92 1.95
C LEU A 295 -9.10 16.95 2.13
N ILE A 296 -9.81 15.98 1.57
CA ILE A 296 -11.27 15.89 1.67
C ILE A 296 -11.70 15.65 3.12
N ALA A 297 -11.03 14.75 3.85
CA ALA A 297 -11.37 14.49 5.25
C ALA A 297 -11.19 15.73 6.13
N GLN A 298 -10.09 16.48 5.97
CA GLN A 298 -9.87 17.72 6.70
C GLN A 298 -10.93 18.79 6.36
N ASN A 299 -11.24 18.97 5.07
CA ASN A 299 -12.21 19.96 4.63
C ASN A 299 -13.65 19.57 5.00
N ARG A 300 -13.97 18.26 5.09
CA ARG A 300 -15.23 17.77 5.65
C ARG A 300 -15.36 18.14 7.13
N GLY A 301 -14.31 17.91 7.92
CA GLY A 301 -14.26 18.33 9.31
C GLY A 301 -14.42 19.84 9.49
N ALA A 302 -13.83 20.62 8.59
CA ALA A 302 -13.92 22.09 8.58
C ALA A 302 -15.23 22.63 7.97
N LYS A 303 -16.13 21.75 7.50
CA LYS A 303 -17.40 22.12 6.83
C LYS A 303 -17.20 23.07 5.64
N LYS A 304 -16.25 22.73 4.73
CA LYS A 304 -15.92 23.52 3.53
C LYS A 304 -16.25 22.75 2.25
N PRO A 305 -17.54 22.59 1.86
CA PRO A 305 -17.94 21.72 0.74
C PRO A 305 -17.39 22.17 -0.61
N GLU A 306 -17.37 23.49 -0.88
CA GLU A 306 -16.80 24.02 -2.12
C GLU A 306 -15.31 23.65 -2.27
N ARG A 307 -14.59 23.66 -1.15
CA ARG A 307 -13.17 23.30 -1.15
C ARG A 307 -12.97 21.80 -1.33
N ILE A 308 -13.87 20.96 -0.84
CA ILE A 308 -13.91 19.54 -1.12
C ILE A 308 -14.05 19.30 -2.63
N ARG A 309 -15.02 19.94 -3.25
CA ARG A 309 -15.28 19.83 -4.69
C ARG A 309 -14.10 20.26 -5.53
N ARG A 310 -13.59 21.48 -5.30
CA ARG A 310 -12.42 22.00 -6.03
C ARG A 310 -11.17 21.14 -5.81
N GLY A 311 -10.94 20.68 -4.57
CA GLY A 311 -9.82 19.83 -4.23
C GLY A 311 -9.88 18.46 -4.91
N PHE A 312 -11.08 17.87 -4.98
CA PHE A 312 -11.30 16.63 -5.71
C PHE A 312 -10.96 16.77 -7.20
N PHE A 313 -11.55 17.77 -7.89
CA PHE A 313 -11.27 17.96 -9.32
C PHE A 313 -9.80 18.34 -9.60
N THR A 314 -9.16 19.09 -8.70
CA THR A 314 -7.70 19.34 -8.79
C THR A 314 -6.93 18.04 -8.69
N GLY A 315 -7.29 17.15 -7.77
CA GLY A 315 -6.67 15.84 -7.61
C GLY A 315 -6.89 14.94 -8.84
N ILE A 316 -8.12 14.89 -9.38
CA ILE A 316 -8.43 14.14 -10.61
C ILE A 316 -7.62 14.68 -11.81
N ALA A 317 -7.48 16.00 -11.94
CA ALA A 317 -6.63 16.58 -12.98
C ALA A 317 -5.16 16.15 -12.84
N MET A 318 -4.65 16.04 -11.60
CA MET A 318 -3.30 15.51 -11.33
C MET A 318 -3.17 14.04 -11.72
N GLU A 319 -4.18 13.20 -11.42
CA GLU A 319 -4.19 11.78 -11.81
C GLU A 319 -4.17 11.62 -13.33
N ILE A 320 -5.02 12.37 -14.04
CA ILE A 320 -5.07 12.35 -15.52
C ILE A 320 -3.71 12.80 -16.11
N ALA A 321 -3.17 13.92 -15.60
CA ALA A 321 -1.89 14.43 -16.09
C ALA A 321 -0.76 13.43 -15.86
N TYR A 322 -0.75 12.76 -14.71
CA TYR A 322 0.24 11.72 -14.41
C TYR A 322 0.02 10.47 -15.27
N GLY A 323 -1.21 9.99 -15.43
CA GLY A 323 -1.52 8.83 -16.28
C GLY A 323 -1.09 9.04 -17.74
N ILE A 324 -1.32 10.24 -18.29
CA ILE A 324 -0.81 10.61 -19.62
C ILE A 324 0.72 10.64 -19.63
N PHE A 325 1.34 11.26 -18.62
CA PHE A 325 2.80 11.34 -18.49
C PHE A 325 3.44 9.95 -18.47
N ILE A 326 2.96 9.03 -17.63
CA ILE A 326 3.53 7.69 -17.52
C ILE A 326 3.28 6.88 -18.79
N GLY A 327 2.12 7.04 -19.45
CA GLY A 327 1.84 6.45 -20.76
C GLY A 327 2.88 6.88 -21.80
N ILE A 328 3.20 8.17 -21.87
CA ILE A 328 4.23 8.71 -22.76
C ILE A 328 5.63 8.15 -22.40
N VAL A 329 5.98 8.13 -21.13
CA VAL A 329 7.27 7.57 -20.67
C VAL A 329 7.39 6.10 -21.12
N ILE A 330 6.36 5.28 -20.92
CA ILE A 330 6.38 3.86 -21.30
C ILE A 330 6.37 3.69 -22.82
N LEU A 331 5.69 4.57 -23.56
CA LEU A 331 5.71 4.55 -25.03
C LEU A 331 7.14 4.63 -25.58
N PHE A 332 7.94 5.55 -25.04
CA PHE A 332 9.32 5.78 -25.53
C PHE A 332 10.37 4.90 -24.86
N SER A 333 10.17 4.49 -23.61
CA SER A 333 11.18 3.75 -22.84
C SER A 333 10.79 2.31 -22.50
N GLY A 334 9.58 1.85 -22.82
CA GLY A 334 9.07 0.53 -22.41
C GLY A 334 9.96 -0.63 -22.82
N ARG A 335 10.48 -0.63 -24.04
CA ARG A 335 11.43 -1.66 -24.52
C ARG A 335 12.73 -1.66 -23.72
N TYR A 336 13.28 -0.49 -23.44
CA TYR A 336 14.47 -0.34 -22.60
C TYR A 336 14.22 -0.79 -21.16
N LEU A 337 13.11 -0.38 -20.57
CA LEU A 337 12.74 -0.79 -19.22
C LEU A 337 12.60 -2.31 -19.11
N LEU A 338 11.95 -2.97 -20.07
CA LEU A 338 11.87 -4.44 -20.11
C LEU A 338 13.25 -5.09 -20.21
N SER A 339 14.16 -4.53 -21.02
CA SER A 339 15.51 -5.08 -21.17
C SER A 339 16.36 -5.04 -19.89
N LEU A 340 16.00 -4.21 -18.92
CA LEU A 340 16.66 -4.20 -17.61
C LEU A 340 16.35 -5.44 -16.77
N PHE A 341 15.20 -6.07 -17.01
CA PHE A 341 14.72 -7.22 -16.24
C PHE A 341 14.94 -8.57 -16.93
N VAL A 342 15.23 -8.57 -18.23
CA VAL A 342 15.32 -9.78 -19.04
C VAL A 342 16.69 -9.87 -19.68
N LYS A 343 17.38 -11.01 -19.46
CA LYS A 343 18.71 -11.32 -20.04
C LYS A 343 18.71 -12.75 -20.59
N GLY A 344 19.54 -13.00 -21.60
CA GLY A 344 19.75 -14.34 -22.18
C GLY A 344 19.24 -14.44 -23.61
N SER A 345 19.29 -15.65 -24.16
CA SER A 345 18.96 -15.96 -25.57
C SER A 345 17.47 -15.71 -25.91
N GLU A 346 16.58 -15.86 -24.94
CA GLU A 346 15.13 -15.70 -25.11
C GLU A 346 14.65 -14.27 -24.81
N ALA A 347 15.57 -13.35 -24.52
CA ALA A 347 15.23 -11.98 -24.13
C ALA A 347 14.38 -11.25 -25.19
N ALA A 348 14.62 -11.50 -26.47
CA ALA A 348 13.90 -10.86 -27.56
C ALA A 348 12.42 -11.23 -27.55
N GLU A 349 12.08 -12.51 -27.34
CA GLU A 349 10.71 -13.02 -27.27
C GLU A 349 9.98 -12.45 -26.04
N VAL A 350 10.60 -12.51 -24.87
CA VAL A 350 10.03 -11.97 -23.62
C VAL A 350 9.79 -10.45 -23.71
N ILE A 351 10.72 -9.71 -24.35
CA ILE A 351 10.53 -8.27 -24.58
C ILE A 351 9.37 -8.01 -25.55
N GLN A 352 9.22 -8.83 -26.61
CA GLN A 352 8.13 -8.71 -27.56
C GLN A 352 6.78 -8.94 -26.87
N GLU A 353 6.65 -9.99 -26.06
CA GLU A 353 5.46 -10.27 -25.25
C GLU A 353 5.18 -9.12 -24.27
N GLY A 354 6.19 -8.65 -23.55
CA GLY A 354 6.05 -7.51 -22.62
C GLY A 354 5.60 -6.24 -23.32
N MET A 355 6.13 -5.95 -24.51
CA MET A 355 5.70 -4.81 -25.32
C MET A 355 4.27 -4.99 -25.85
N ALA A 356 3.83 -6.22 -26.12
CA ALA A 356 2.44 -6.49 -26.48
C ALA A 356 1.46 -6.10 -25.36
N TYR A 357 1.80 -6.38 -24.10
CA TYR A 357 1.04 -5.92 -22.93
C TYR A 357 1.10 -4.39 -22.79
N LEU A 358 2.30 -3.81 -22.77
CA LEU A 358 2.50 -2.37 -22.56
C LEU A 358 1.85 -1.52 -23.67
N SER A 359 1.79 -2.02 -24.92
CA SER A 359 1.12 -1.32 -26.03
C SER A 359 -0.37 -1.05 -25.77
N VAL A 360 -1.03 -1.90 -24.99
CA VAL A 360 -2.42 -1.69 -24.54
C VAL A 360 -2.43 -0.77 -23.33
N MET A 361 -1.53 -1.02 -22.36
CA MET A 361 -1.49 -0.26 -21.10
C MET A 361 -1.22 1.22 -21.30
N ILE A 362 -0.40 1.62 -22.26
CA ILE A 362 -0.10 3.03 -22.59
C ILE A 362 -1.38 3.87 -22.71
N PHE A 363 -2.43 3.34 -23.30
CA PHE A 363 -3.69 4.07 -23.50
C PHE A 363 -4.60 4.03 -22.26
N ILE A 364 -4.38 3.12 -21.35
CA ILE A 364 -5.29 2.89 -20.21
C ILE A 364 -4.68 3.22 -18.84
N TYR A 365 -3.42 3.68 -18.77
CA TYR A 365 -2.81 4.10 -17.49
C TYR A 365 -3.53 5.26 -16.79
N THR A 366 -4.34 6.04 -17.50
CA THR A 366 -5.19 7.05 -16.87
C THR A 366 -6.34 6.46 -16.06
N LEU A 367 -6.78 5.23 -16.36
CA LEU A 367 -7.93 4.60 -15.69
C LEU A 367 -7.64 4.26 -14.22
N PRO A 368 -6.49 3.60 -13.87
CA PRO A 368 -6.16 3.34 -12.47
C PRO A 368 -5.97 4.65 -11.67
N GLY A 369 -5.41 5.71 -12.27
CA GLY A 369 -5.34 7.02 -11.63
C GLY A 369 -6.71 7.58 -11.30
N LEU A 370 -7.62 7.57 -12.27
CA LEU A 370 -9.01 8.00 -12.06
C LEU A 370 -9.67 7.20 -10.93
N THR A 371 -9.65 5.86 -10.99
CA THR A 371 -10.26 5.02 -9.94
C THR A 371 -9.63 5.29 -8.56
N ASN A 372 -8.31 5.44 -8.49
CA ASN A 372 -7.62 5.80 -7.26
C ASN A 372 -8.09 7.16 -6.72
N GLY A 373 -8.24 8.16 -7.58
CA GLY A 373 -8.75 9.49 -7.23
C GLY A 373 -10.19 9.45 -6.69
N PHE A 374 -11.09 8.73 -7.35
CA PHE A 374 -12.47 8.51 -6.88
C PHE A 374 -12.51 7.75 -5.54
N GLN A 375 -11.69 6.72 -5.38
CA GLN A 375 -11.53 6.03 -4.09
C GLN A 375 -10.96 6.96 -3.01
N GLY A 376 -10.02 7.83 -3.37
CA GLY A 376 -9.50 8.87 -2.49
C GLY A 376 -10.62 9.75 -1.96
N TYR A 377 -11.55 10.18 -2.82
CA TYR A 377 -12.75 10.89 -2.41
C TYR A 377 -13.61 10.06 -1.45
N CYS A 378 -13.98 8.84 -1.82
CA CYS A 378 -14.83 7.98 -1.00
C CYS A 378 -14.22 7.75 0.39
N ARG A 379 -12.90 7.51 0.48
CA ARG A 379 -12.19 7.40 1.76
C ARG A 379 -12.28 8.69 2.57
N GLY A 380 -11.93 9.83 1.98
CA GLY A 380 -11.96 11.14 2.63
C GLY A 380 -13.37 11.58 3.07
N ALA A 381 -14.37 11.23 2.29
CA ALA A 381 -15.79 11.45 2.61
C ALA A 381 -16.34 10.47 3.68
N GLY A 382 -15.53 9.51 4.16
CA GLY A 382 -15.96 8.52 5.14
C GLY A 382 -16.81 7.39 4.59
N ARG A 383 -16.87 7.25 3.27
CA ARG A 383 -17.62 6.20 2.54
C ARG A 383 -16.73 5.01 2.16
N ILE A 384 -15.89 4.56 3.09
CA ILE A 384 -14.92 3.47 2.86
C ILE A 384 -15.58 2.16 2.39
N PRO A 385 -16.75 1.72 2.88
CA PRO A 385 -17.40 0.50 2.37
C PRO A 385 -17.64 0.51 0.85
N VAL A 386 -17.86 1.70 0.26
CA VAL A 386 -18.03 1.85 -1.19
C VAL A 386 -16.76 1.45 -1.93
N THR A 387 -15.59 1.78 -1.37
CA THR A 387 -14.30 1.42 -2.01
C THR A 387 -14.07 -0.09 -2.05
N ILE A 388 -14.56 -0.84 -1.05
CA ILE A 388 -14.51 -2.31 -1.06
C ILE A 388 -15.34 -2.86 -2.21
N PHE A 389 -16.59 -2.38 -2.32
CA PHE A 389 -17.51 -2.83 -3.37
C PHE A 389 -16.93 -2.56 -4.76
N CYS A 390 -16.39 -1.35 -4.99
CA CYS A 390 -15.73 -0.99 -6.24
C CYS A 390 -14.51 -1.87 -6.54
N THR A 391 -13.67 -2.13 -5.52
CA THR A 391 -12.51 -3.03 -5.67
C THR A 391 -12.95 -4.45 -6.02
N PHE A 392 -14.04 -4.93 -5.43
CA PHE A 392 -14.60 -6.25 -5.74
C PHE A 392 -15.11 -6.34 -7.18
N ILE A 393 -15.84 -5.33 -7.67
CA ILE A 393 -16.25 -5.23 -9.08
C ILE A 393 -15.02 -5.30 -9.99
N GLN A 394 -14.01 -4.49 -9.71
CA GLN A 394 -12.79 -4.41 -10.53
C GLN A 394 -12.08 -5.75 -10.59
N ILE A 395 -11.83 -6.39 -9.44
CA ILE A 395 -11.12 -7.69 -9.39
C ILE A 395 -11.92 -8.77 -10.10
N SER A 396 -13.24 -8.84 -9.85
CA SER A 396 -14.10 -9.88 -10.45
C SER A 396 -14.14 -9.76 -11.98
N LEU A 397 -14.38 -8.56 -12.50
CA LEU A 397 -14.47 -8.35 -13.94
C LEU A 397 -13.12 -8.42 -14.64
N ARG A 398 -12.04 -7.95 -13.99
CA ARG A 398 -10.68 -8.14 -14.48
C ARG A 398 -10.32 -9.62 -14.56
N THR A 399 -10.62 -10.38 -13.51
CA THR A 399 -10.36 -11.83 -13.50
C THR A 399 -11.18 -12.53 -14.58
N LEU A 400 -12.48 -12.32 -14.64
CA LEU A 400 -13.36 -12.89 -15.69
C LEU A 400 -12.86 -12.52 -17.08
N GLY A 401 -12.56 -11.23 -17.32
CA GLY A 401 -12.02 -10.75 -18.58
C GLY A 401 -10.69 -11.43 -18.92
N THR A 402 -9.81 -11.66 -17.95
CA THR A 402 -8.55 -12.38 -18.14
C THR A 402 -8.82 -13.81 -18.60
N TYR A 403 -9.74 -14.55 -17.95
CA TYR A 403 -10.10 -15.92 -18.35
C TYR A 403 -10.67 -16.00 -19.78
N LEU A 404 -11.47 -15.01 -20.18
CA LEU A 404 -12.12 -15.00 -21.51
C LEU A 404 -11.18 -14.53 -22.63
N LEU A 405 -10.33 -13.54 -22.35
CA LEU A 405 -9.52 -12.88 -23.37
C LEU A 405 -8.11 -13.45 -23.49
N ALA A 406 -7.48 -13.89 -22.39
CA ALA A 406 -6.11 -14.38 -22.43
C ALA A 406 -5.95 -15.62 -23.31
N ALA A 407 -6.93 -16.52 -23.32
CA ALA A 407 -6.94 -17.71 -24.17
C ALA A 407 -6.93 -17.37 -25.69
N ARG A 408 -7.45 -16.19 -26.07
CA ARG A 408 -7.56 -15.78 -27.49
C ARG A 408 -6.48 -14.81 -27.93
N THR A 409 -6.04 -13.93 -27.06
CA THR A 409 -5.17 -12.80 -27.40
C THR A 409 -3.87 -12.77 -26.56
N GLY A 410 -3.59 -13.84 -25.81
CA GLY A 410 -2.38 -13.94 -24.98
C GLY A 410 -2.30 -12.85 -23.93
N ILE A 411 -1.10 -12.33 -23.71
CA ILE A 411 -0.82 -11.32 -22.69
C ILE A 411 -1.56 -9.99 -22.93
N ARG A 412 -1.90 -9.66 -24.20
CA ARG A 412 -2.74 -8.48 -24.51
C ARG A 412 -4.12 -8.59 -23.88
N GLY A 413 -4.69 -9.79 -23.83
CA GLY A 413 -5.98 -10.05 -23.20
C GLY A 413 -6.00 -9.71 -21.72
N ILE A 414 -4.88 -9.91 -21.02
CA ILE A 414 -4.72 -9.54 -19.61
C ILE A 414 -4.73 -8.01 -19.44
N ALA A 415 -4.07 -7.29 -20.36
CA ALA A 415 -4.09 -5.83 -20.34
C ALA A 415 -5.49 -5.27 -20.62
N PHE A 416 -6.21 -5.79 -21.63
CA PHE A 416 -7.59 -5.41 -21.91
C PHE A 416 -8.53 -5.72 -20.74
N ALA A 417 -8.37 -6.87 -20.11
CA ALA A 417 -9.13 -7.25 -18.91
C ALA A 417 -8.94 -6.26 -17.77
N SER A 418 -7.71 -5.73 -17.61
CA SER A 418 -7.43 -4.67 -16.64
C SER A 418 -8.22 -3.40 -16.96
N GLY A 419 -8.24 -2.98 -18.24
CA GLY A 419 -9.05 -1.84 -18.71
C GLY A 419 -10.54 -2.03 -18.47
N ILE A 420 -11.08 -3.23 -18.75
CA ILE A 420 -12.48 -3.57 -18.46
C ILE A 420 -12.79 -3.43 -16.98
N GLY A 421 -11.93 -3.96 -16.09
CA GLY A 421 -12.11 -3.88 -14.64
C GLY A 421 -12.15 -2.43 -14.14
N TRP A 422 -11.22 -1.58 -14.58
CA TRP A 422 -11.18 -0.17 -14.17
C TRP A 422 -12.35 0.63 -14.78
N THR A 423 -12.70 0.39 -16.03
CA THR A 423 -13.84 1.06 -16.66
C THR A 423 -15.14 0.72 -15.94
N ALA A 424 -15.38 -0.55 -15.62
CA ALA A 424 -16.56 -0.97 -14.88
C ALA A 424 -16.64 -0.33 -13.48
N MET A 425 -15.50 -0.21 -12.80
CA MET A 425 -15.39 0.47 -11.53
C MET A 425 -15.76 1.96 -11.66
N LEU A 426 -15.23 2.66 -12.67
CA LEU A 426 -15.52 4.07 -12.93
C LEU A 426 -17.00 4.30 -13.29
N LEU A 427 -17.64 3.40 -14.02
CA LEU A 427 -19.07 3.49 -14.32
C LEU A 427 -19.96 3.53 -13.08
N PHE A 428 -19.50 2.92 -11.97
CA PHE A 428 -20.16 3.01 -10.67
C PHE A 428 -19.69 4.22 -9.85
N GLU A 429 -18.38 4.46 -9.80
CA GLU A 429 -17.78 5.49 -8.94
C GLU A 429 -18.15 6.91 -9.36
N ILE A 430 -18.15 7.19 -10.67
CA ILE A 430 -18.44 8.54 -11.17
C ILE A 430 -19.83 9.02 -10.75
N PRO A 431 -20.94 8.33 -11.09
CA PRO A 431 -22.27 8.78 -10.69
C PRO A 431 -22.44 8.78 -9.17
N TYR A 432 -21.89 7.78 -8.45
CA TYR A 432 -21.96 7.74 -7.00
C TYR A 432 -21.33 8.98 -6.35
N VAL A 433 -20.11 9.31 -6.75
CA VAL A 433 -19.35 10.44 -6.18
C VAL A 433 -20.00 11.78 -6.52
N LEU A 434 -20.47 11.96 -7.77
CA LEU A 434 -21.12 13.20 -8.18
C LEU A 434 -22.44 13.44 -7.43
N ILE A 435 -23.27 12.40 -7.27
CA ILE A 435 -24.50 12.47 -6.50
C ILE A 435 -24.20 12.76 -5.01
N HIS A 436 -23.24 12.01 -4.42
CA HIS A 436 -22.87 12.19 -3.03
C HIS A 436 -22.30 13.60 -2.75
N MET A 437 -21.53 14.14 -3.69
CA MET A 437 -20.95 15.48 -3.58
C MET A 437 -22.04 16.56 -3.54
N LYS A 438 -23.05 16.44 -4.40
CA LYS A 438 -24.20 17.33 -4.41
C LYS A 438 -24.97 17.30 -3.09
N HIS A 439 -25.27 16.11 -2.57
CA HIS A 439 -25.96 15.97 -1.29
C HIS A 439 -25.14 16.53 -0.11
N MET A 440 -23.81 16.40 -0.17
CA MET A 440 -22.96 16.94 0.88
C MET A 440 -22.94 18.48 0.86
N GLU A 441 -23.01 19.11 -0.33
CA GLU A 441 -23.15 20.57 -0.45
C GLU A 441 -24.48 21.08 0.14
N GLU A 442 -25.55 20.28 0.07
CA GLU A 442 -26.87 20.62 0.62
C GLU A 442 -26.97 20.41 2.14
N GLN A 443 -26.14 19.55 2.75
CA GLN A 443 -26.19 19.19 4.18
C GLN A 443 -25.26 20.01 5.09
N ILE A 444 -24.28 20.70 4.53
CA ILE A 444 -23.27 21.48 5.26
C ILE A 444 -23.52 22.98 5.12
#